data_5bb0e9861868f11cdfdc40bd18f4c70f
#
_entry.id   5bb0e9861868f11cdfdc40bd18f4c70f
#
_cell.length_a   1.000
_cell.length_b   1.000
_cell.length_c   1.000
_cell.angle_alpha   90.00
_cell.angle_beta   90.00
_cell.angle_gamma   90.00
#
_symmetry.space_group_name_H-M   'P 1'
#
loop_
_entity.id
_entity.type
_entity.pdbx_description
1 polymer ?
#
loop_
_entity_poly.entity_id
_entity_poly.type
_entity_poly.pdbx_seq_one_letter_code
_entity_poly.pdbx_strand_id
1 'polypeptide(L)'
;VVAGAIAEADPTLAADAASAMMEANPAAAAQAAAGMANAAPEVAGDVAGAMMEVAMAPDFAAEYAENVAAANPDLSFEDLETLAGNFAGNAVGAIAQGMATGDPDIAADMAGVMMDAAMNNPDMAGDFVGEIAGGMAAGAPQAAGEIAVGMMESNPEMAGDIAGGAAAGNPQVAAGVAMEMVGADPTLINDIAGGVAAVSY
;
A
#
# COMPACT_ATOMS: atom_id res chain seq x y z
N VAL A 1 10.44 -16.17 -4.56
CA VAL A 1 11.66 -16.87 -5.01
C VAL A 1 12.15 -16.32 -6.37
N VAL A 2 11.29 -16.27 -7.40
CA VAL A 2 11.73 -15.77 -8.74
C VAL A 2 12.02 -14.26 -8.71
N ALA A 3 11.15 -13.47 -8.11
CA ALA A 3 11.30 -12.01 -8.03
C ALA A 3 12.60 -11.61 -7.32
N GLY A 4 12.88 -12.16 -6.15
CA GLY A 4 14.13 -11.91 -5.43
C GLY A 4 15.37 -12.32 -6.21
N ALA A 5 15.32 -13.48 -6.89
CA ALA A 5 16.45 -13.93 -7.71
C ALA A 5 16.75 -13.00 -8.91
N ILE A 6 15.73 -12.34 -9.47
CA ILE A 6 15.93 -11.32 -10.51
C ILE A 6 16.59 -10.10 -9.91
N ALA A 7 16.07 -9.59 -8.78
CA ALA A 7 16.61 -8.41 -8.13
C ALA A 7 18.06 -8.60 -7.66
N GLU A 8 18.40 -9.78 -7.14
CA GLU A 8 19.76 -10.14 -6.74
C GLU A 8 20.72 -10.26 -7.94
N ALA A 9 20.24 -10.81 -9.07
CA ALA A 9 21.05 -10.99 -10.26
C ALA A 9 21.29 -9.71 -11.04
N ASP A 10 20.29 -8.86 -11.17
CA ASP A 10 20.36 -7.56 -11.85
C ASP A 10 19.37 -6.57 -11.24
N PRO A 11 19.81 -5.77 -10.25
CA PRO A 11 18.96 -4.77 -9.59
C PRO A 11 18.35 -3.74 -10.56
N THR A 12 18.99 -3.47 -11.70
CA THR A 12 18.49 -2.49 -12.68
C THR A 12 17.24 -2.98 -13.42
N LEU A 13 16.99 -4.29 -13.44
CA LEU A 13 15.81 -4.90 -14.03
C LEU A 13 14.71 -5.21 -13.00
N ALA A 14 14.98 -4.96 -11.71
CA ALA A 14 14.06 -5.35 -10.65
C ALA A 14 12.70 -4.65 -10.78
N ALA A 15 12.69 -3.34 -11.06
CA ALA A 15 11.48 -2.55 -11.22
C ALA A 15 10.64 -3.02 -12.42
N ASP A 16 11.28 -3.20 -13.59
CA ASP A 16 10.60 -3.70 -14.80
C ASP A 16 10.03 -5.11 -14.60
N ALA A 17 10.81 -5.98 -13.93
CA ALA A 17 10.37 -7.33 -13.63
C ALA A 17 9.18 -7.34 -12.63
N ALA A 18 9.20 -6.45 -11.64
CA ALA A 18 8.11 -6.30 -10.68
C ALA A 18 6.81 -5.87 -11.35
N SER A 19 6.87 -4.85 -12.21
CA SER A 19 5.74 -4.38 -13.00
C SER A 19 5.16 -5.48 -13.88
N ALA A 20 6.01 -6.17 -14.65
CA ALA A 20 5.58 -7.27 -15.52
C ALA A 20 4.98 -8.45 -14.73
N MET A 21 5.51 -8.75 -13.53
CA MET A 21 4.95 -9.80 -12.67
C MET A 21 3.59 -9.41 -12.13
N MET A 22 3.39 -8.14 -11.78
CA MET A 22 2.13 -7.62 -11.29
C MET A 22 1.06 -7.60 -12.39
N GLU A 23 1.39 -7.14 -13.60
CA GLU A 23 0.51 -7.19 -14.77
C GLU A 23 0.07 -8.62 -15.09
N ALA A 24 1.02 -9.58 -15.04
CA ALA A 24 0.73 -10.98 -15.32
C ALA A 24 -0.09 -11.67 -14.22
N ASN A 25 0.12 -11.31 -12.96
CA ASN A 25 -0.55 -11.92 -11.80
C ASN A 25 -0.61 -10.97 -10.59
N PRO A 26 -1.62 -10.12 -10.51
CA PRO A 26 -1.79 -9.17 -9.39
C PRO A 26 -1.83 -9.83 -8.01
N ALA A 27 -2.36 -11.07 -7.91
CA ALA A 27 -2.42 -11.79 -6.65
C ALA A 27 -1.03 -12.19 -6.09
N ALA A 28 0.00 -12.16 -6.94
CA ALA A 28 1.38 -12.42 -6.53
C ALA A 28 2.14 -11.14 -6.12
N ALA A 29 1.51 -9.96 -6.19
CA ALA A 29 2.17 -8.66 -5.95
C ALA A 29 2.89 -8.61 -4.60
N ALA A 30 2.24 -8.98 -3.50
CA ALA A 30 2.85 -9.02 -2.17
C ALA A 30 4.09 -9.92 -2.10
N GLN A 31 4.05 -11.09 -2.75
CA GLN A 31 5.18 -12.02 -2.76
C GLN A 31 6.34 -11.53 -3.63
N ALA A 32 6.01 -10.86 -4.75
CA ALA A 32 7.01 -10.26 -5.61
C ALA A 32 7.70 -9.10 -4.88
N ALA A 33 6.93 -8.19 -4.29
CA ALA A 33 7.42 -7.07 -3.49
C ALA A 33 8.32 -7.53 -2.34
N ALA A 34 7.86 -8.48 -1.52
CA ALA A 34 8.64 -9.04 -0.42
C ALA A 34 9.95 -9.68 -0.89
N GLY A 35 9.89 -10.45 -1.97
CA GLY A 35 11.06 -11.12 -2.53
C GLY A 35 12.11 -10.15 -3.04
N MET A 36 11.70 -9.04 -3.65
CA MET A 36 12.59 -8.02 -4.17
C MET A 36 13.16 -7.12 -3.05
N ALA A 37 12.32 -6.68 -2.11
CA ALA A 37 12.77 -5.88 -0.98
C ALA A 37 13.83 -6.62 -0.12
N ASN A 38 13.62 -7.92 0.11
CA ASN A 38 14.58 -8.73 0.86
C ASN A 38 15.89 -9.00 0.09
N ALA A 39 15.82 -9.19 -1.23
CA ALA A 39 16.99 -9.55 -2.03
C ALA A 39 17.84 -8.35 -2.46
N ALA A 40 17.22 -7.19 -2.67
CA ALA A 40 17.88 -5.97 -3.14
C ALA A 40 17.25 -4.72 -2.51
N PRO A 41 17.47 -4.49 -1.20
CA PRO A 41 16.88 -3.36 -0.48
C PRO A 41 17.25 -2.00 -1.08
N GLU A 42 18.39 -1.88 -1.73
CA GLU A 42 18.85 -0.65 -2.38
C GLU A 42 17.99 -0.19 -3.57
N VAL A 43 17.23 -1.10 -4.19
CA VAL A 43 16.31 -0.77 -5.29
C VAL A 43 14.83 -0.96 -4.91
N ALA A 44 14.56 -1.27 -3.64
CA ALA A 44 13.20 -1.53 -3.19
C ALA A 44 12.26 -0.33 -3.41
N GLY A 45 12.77 0.91 -3.32
CA GLY A 45 12.03 2.13 -3.65
C GLY A 45 11.59 2.19 -5.10
N ASP A 46 12.52 1.90 -6.02
CA ASP A 46 12.22 1.88 -7.46
C ASP A 46 11.22 0.78 -7.79
N VAL A 47 11.35 -0.39 -7.15
CA VAL A 47 10.40 -1.51 -7.28
C VAL A 47 9.02 -1.11 -6.77
N ALA A 48 8.94 -0.51 -5.57
CA ALA A 48 7.68 -0.06 -5.00
C ALA A 48 6.99 0.98 -5.90
N GLY A 49 7.74 1.99 -6.36
CA GLY A 49 7.25 3.01 -7.27
C GLY A 49 6.70 2.44 -8.58
N ALA A 50 7.45 1.54 -9.22
CA ALA A 50 7.05 0.89 -10.47
C ALA A 50 5.79 0.02 -10.31
N MET A 51 5.70 -0.75 -9.22
CA MET A 51 4.49 -1.53 -8.93
C MET A 51 3.28 -0.64 -8.62
N MET A 52 3.48 0.48 -7.91
CA MET A 52 2.43 1.47 -7.65
C MET A 52 1.91 2.09 -8.96
N GLU A 53 2.80 2.43 -9.90
CA GLU A 53 2.42 2.96 -11.20
C GLU A 53 1.48 2.00 -11.94
N VAL A 54 1.78 0.70 -11.92
CA VAL A 54 0.88 -0.33 -12.49
C VAL A 54 -0.43 -0.41 -11.72
N ALA A 55 -0.39 -0.48 -10.38
CA ALA A 55 -1.59 -0.62 -9.55
C ALA A 55 -2.59 0.54 -9.74
N MET A 56 -2.06 1.75 -9.94
CA MET A 56 -2.86 2.97 -10.11
C MET A 56 -3.17 3.28 -11.58
N ALA A 57 -2.67 2.50 -12.54
CA ALA A 57 -2.95 2.71 -13.95
C ALA A 57 -4.46 2.48 -14.22
N PRO A 58 -5.14 3.40 -14.91
CA PRO A 58 -6.57 3.25 -15.21
C PRO A 58 -6.88 1.96 -15.98
N ASP A 59 -5.98 1.55 -16.87
CA ASP A 59 -6.15 0.35 -17.70
C ASP A 59 -6.08 -0.93 -16.84
N PHE A 60 -5.28 -0.96 -15.79
CA PHE A 60 -5.15 -2.10 -14.88
C PHE A 60 -6.45 -2.42 -14.13
N ALA A 61 -7.06 -1.39 -13.55
CA ALA A 61 -8.36 -1.52 -12.88
C ALA A 61 -9.50 -1.81 -13.88
N ALA A 62 -9.46 -1.20 -15.08
CA ALA A 62 -10.45 -1.40 -16.13
C ALA A 62 -10.43 -2.82 -16.67
N GLU A 63 -9.26 -3.40 -16.94
CA GLU A 63 -9.12 -4.79 -17.39
C GLU A 63 -9.67 -5.79 -16.36
N TYR A 64 -9.43 -5.53 -15.07
CA TYR A 64 -10.03 -6.31 -14.00
C TYR A 64 -11.56 -6.21 -14.02
N ALA A 65 -12.11 -4.98 -14.14
CA ALA A 65 -13.56 -4.76 -14.20
C ALA A 65 -14.21 -5.45 -15.43
N GLU A 66 -13.56 -5.39 -16.59
CA GLU A 66 -14.02 -6.08 -17.81
C GLU A 66 -14.06 -7.61 -17.62
N ASN A 67 -13.05 -8.19 -17.01
CA ASN A 67 -13.00 -9.63 -16.71
C ASN A 67 -14.11 -10.04 -15.73
N VAL A 68 -14.38 -9.22 -14.71
CA VAL A 68 -15.47 -9.46 -13.75
C VAL A 68 -16.82 -9.31 -14.42
N ALA A 69 -17.03 -8.29 -15.26
CA ALA A 69 -18.26 -8.07 -16.01
C ALA A 69 -18.56 -9.24 -16.96
N ALA A 70 -17.54 -9.76 -17.64
CA ALA A 70 -17.71 -10.91 -18.54
C ALA A 70 -18.15 -12.17 -17.78
N ALA A 71 -17.68 -12.34 -16.55
CA ALA A 71 -18.05 -13.46 -15.68
C ALA A 71 -19.42 -13.26 -14.97
N ASN A 72 -19.85 -12.00 -14.80
CA ASN A 72 -21.02 -11.62 -14.03
C ASN A 72 -21.86 -10.54 -14.77
N PRO A 73 -22.59 -10.91 -15.82
CA PRO A 73 -23.29 -9.94 -16.69
C PRO A 73 -24.43 -9.17 -16.01
N ASP A 74 -24.82 -9.56 -14.81
CA ASP A 74 -25.89 -8.91 -14.03
C ASP A 74 -25.40 -7.76 -13.14
N LEU A 75 -24.07 -7.52 -13.05
CA LEU A 75 -23.50 -6.42 -12.27
C LEU A 75 -23.78 -5.07 -12.94
N SER A 76 -24.15 -4.07 -12.13
CA SER A 76 -24.32 -2.70 -12.60
C SER A 76 -22.96 -2.04 -12.88
N PHE A 77 -22.98 -0.93 -13.63
CA PHE A 77 -21.78 -0.14 -13.87
C PHE A 77 -21.16 0.39 -12.55
N GLU A 78 -22.00 0.82 -11.60
CA GLU A 78 -21.60 1.30 -10.29
C GLU A 78 -20.90 0.21 -9.46
N ASP A 79 -21.41 -1.04 -9.52
CA ASP A 79 -20.76 -2.18 -8.86
C ASP A 79 -19.38 -2.46 -9.46
N LEU A 80 -19.24 -2.37 -10.80
CA LEU A 80 -17.98 -2.59 -11.49
C LEU A 80 -16.93 -1.50 -11.19
N GLU A 81 -17.36 -0.23 -11.11
CA GLU A 81 -16.51 0.88 -10.73
C GLU A 81 -15.99 0.72 -9.29
N THR A 82 -16.89 0.34 -8.37
CA THR A 82 -16.52 0.05 -6.97
C THR A 82 -15.53 -1.12 -6.88
N LEU A 83 -15.76 -2.18 -7.64
CA LEU A 83 -14.87 -3.35 -7.68
C LEU A 83 -13.50 -3.00 -8.25
N ALA A 84 -13.43 -2.17 -9.28
CA ALA A 84 -12.17 -1.72 -9.88
C ALA A 84 -11.36 -0.86 -8.88
N GLY A 85 -12.02 0.07 -8.18
CA GLY A 85 -11.39 0.89 -7.15
C GLY A 85 -10.85 0.04 -5.98
N ASN A 86 -11.68 -0.87 -5.47
CA ASN A 86 -11.25 -1.79 -4.41
C ASN A 86 -10.10 -2.71 -4.85
N PHE A 87 -10.07 -3.11 -6.13
CA PHE A 87 -8.99 -3.94 -6.65
C PHE A 87 -7.65 -3.19 -6.68
N ALA A 88 -7.66 -1.94 -7.14
CA ALA A 88 -6.47 -1.08 -7.13
C ALA A 88 -5.96 -0.85 -5.69
N GLY A 89 -6.85 -0.49 -4.75
CA GLY A 89 -6.52 -0.33 -3.34
C GLY A 89 -5.92 -1.60 -2.72
N ASN A 90 -6.55 -2.75 -2.94
CA ASN A 90 -6.04 -4.03 -2.45
C ASN A 90 -4.65 -4.37 -3.03
N ALA A 91 -4.39 -4.03 -4.30
CA ALA A 91 -3.07 -4.22 -4.90
C ALA A 91 -2.02 -3.33 -4.24
N VAL A 92 -2.35 -2.06 -3.98
CA VAL A 92 -1.49 -1.10 -3.25
C VAL A 92 -1.18 -1.62 -1.84
N GLY A 93 -2.18 -2.03 -1.08
CA GLY A 93 -2.00 -2.62 0.26
C GLY A 93 -1.13 -3.89 0.24
N ALA A 94 -1.32 -4.74 -0.77
CA ALA A 94 -0.52 -5.96 -0.93
C ALA A 94 0.97 -5.65 -1.25
N ILE A 95 1.24 -4.63 -2.07
CA ILE A 95 2.61 -4.17 -2.33
C ILE A 95 3.24 -3.66 -1.03
N ALA A 96 2.55 -2.78 -0.30
CA ALA A 96 3.01 -2.24 0.97
C ALA A 96 3.32 -3.34 2.00
N GLN A 97 2.42 -4.30 2.17
CA GLN A 97 2.62 -5.45 3.04
C GLN A 97 3.83 -6.29 2.61
N GLY A 98 3.96 -6.53 1.31
CA GLY A 98 5.08 -7.28 0.76
C GLY A 98 6.42 -6.60 1.05
N MET A 99 6.53 -5.30 0.77
CA MET A 99 7.75 -4.52 1.04
C MET A 99 8.12 -4.55 2.52
N ALA A 100 7.17 -4.26 3.41
CA ALA A 100 7.39 -4.26 4.86
C ALA A 100 7.73 -5.65 5.43
N THR A 101 7.19 -6.71 4.84
CA THR A 101 7.52 -8.10 5.23
C THR A 101 8.91 -8.51 4.73
N GLY A 102 9.29 -8.03 3.56
CA GLY A 102 10.59 -8.34 2.93
C GLY A 102 11.76 -7.70 3.68
N ASP A 103 11.63 -6.45 4.01
CA ASP A 103 12.64 -5.69 4.77
C ASP A 103 11.96 -4.64 5.67
N PRO A 104 11.71 -4.96 6.95
CA PRO A 104 11.10 -4.02 7.89
C PRO A 104 11.95 -2.77 8.19
N ASP A 105 13.27 -2.85 8.01
CA ASP A 105 14.18 -1.75 8.35
C ASP A 105 14.07 -0.58 7.34
N ILE A 106 13.64 -0.88 6.10
CA ILE A 106 13.42 0.14 5.06
C ILE A 106 11.92 0.44 4.85
N ALA A 107 11.04 -0.17 5.62
CA ALA A 107 9.58 -0.04 5.42
C ALA A 107 9.09 1.41 5.49
N ALA A 108 9.68 2.24 6.36
CA ALA A 108 9.34 3.66 6.47
C ALA A 108 9.70 4.43 5.19
N ASP A 109 10.88 4.19 4.63
CA ASP A 109 11.31 4.81 3.37
C ASP A 109 10.39 4.38 2.21
N MET A 110 10.02 3.08 2.18
CA MET A 110 9.10 2.54 1.18
C MET A 110 7.71 3.17 1.29
N ALA A 111 7.19 3.33 2.51
CA ALA A 111 5.92 4.00 2.74
C ALA A 111 5.93 5.44 2.20
N GLY A 112 7.03 6.18 2.37
CA GLY A 112 7.22 7.51 1.80
C GLY A 112 7.13 7.51 0.28
N VAL A 113 7.89 6.63 -0.39
CA VAL A 113 7.86 6.51 -1.86
C VAL A 113 6.47 6.16 -2.38
N MET A 114 5.80 5.21 -1.74
CA MET A 114 4.45 4.79 -2.13
C MET A 114 3.42 5.90 -1.89
N MET A 115 3.54 6.65 -0.79
CA MET A 115 2.69 7.79 -0.51
C MET A 115 2.87 8.91 -1.53
N ASP A 116 4.11 9.24 -1.91
CA ASP A 116 4.38 10.21 -2.96
C ASP A 116 3.73 9.79 -4.29
N ALA A 117 3.78 8.52 -4.63
CA ALA A 117 3.11 7.98 -5.81
C ALA A 117 1.57 8.10 -5.70
N ALA A 118 0.98 7.77 -4.54
CA ALA A 118 -0.46 7.90 -4.29
C ALA A 118 -0.95 9.35 -4.42
N MET A 119 -0.17 10.31 -3.94
CA MET A 119 -0.50 11.73 -4.01
C MET A 119 -0.52 12.30 -5.43
N ASN A 120 0.04 11.59 -6.42
CA ASN A 120 -0.10 11.94 -7.82
C ASN A 120 -1.52 11.64 -8.38
N ASN A 121 -2.35 10.90 -7.63
CA ASN A 121 -3.76 10.66 -7.95
C ASN A 121 -4.67 11.25 -6.86
N PRO A 122 -4.95 12.57 -6.89
CA PRO A 122 -5.61 13.28 -5.80
C PRO A 122 -7.04 12.79 -5.51
N ASP A 123 -7.74 12.22 -6.48
CA ASP A 123 -9.11 11.74 -6.33
C ASP A 123 -9.19 10.46 -5.46
N MET A 124 -8.10 9.70 -5.39
CA MET A 124 -8.01 8.45 -4.63
C MET A 124 -6.90 8.45 -3.58
N ALA A 125 -6.24 9.59 -3.37
CA ALA A 125 -5.06 9.67 -2.51
C ALA A 125 -5.34 9.16 -1.08
N GLY A 126 -6.46 9.55 -0.47
CA GLY A 126 -6.84 9.10 0.88
C GLY A 126 -7.00 7.58 0.96
N ASP A 127 -7.70 6.98 0.00
CA ASP A 127 -7.91 5.53 -0.04
C ASP A 127 -6.57 4.80 -0.19
N PHE A 128 -5.71 5.23 -1.11
CA PHE A 128 -4.40 4.61 -1.31
C PHE A 128 -3.47 4.79 -0.12
N VAL A 129 -3.46 5.97 0.52
CA VAL A 129 -2.66 6.21 1.73
C VAL A 129 -3.12 5.31 2.87
N GLY A 130 -4.42 5.10 3.04
CA GLY A 130 -4.98 4.15 4.00
C GLY A 130 -4.53 2.72 3.72
N GLU A 131 -4.58 2.27 2.47
CA GLU A 131 -4.15 0.92 2.07
C GLU A 131 -2.63 0.73 2.26
N ILE A 132 -1.81 1.74 1.97
CA ILE A 132 -0.37 1.71 2.25
C ILE A 132 -0.13 1.54 3.75
N ALA A 133 -0.75 2.38 4.58
CA ALA A 133 -0.59 2.31 6.04
C ALA A 133 -1.05 0.95 6.59
N GLY A 134 -2.15 0.41 6.07
CA GLY A 134 -2.67 -0.90 6.40
C GLY A 134 -1.72 -2.03 6.03
N GLY A 135 -1.22 -2.02 4.81
CA GLY A 135 -0.23 -2.99 4.33
C GLY A 135 1.06 -2.96 5.15
N MET A 136 1.58 -1.77 5.44
CA MET A 136 2.78 -1.59 6.27
C MET A 136 2.56 -2.12 7.70
N ALA A 137 1.42 -1.81 8.32
CA ALA A 137 1.08 -2.29 9.67
C ALA A 137 0.90 -3.82 9.72
N ALA A 138 0.40 -4.43 8.66
CA ALA A 138 0.29 -5.88 8.54
C ALA A 138 1.66 -6.55 8.32
N GLY A 139 2.52 -5.96 7.48
CA GLY A 139 3.83 -6.51 7.11
C GLY A 139 4.92 -6.31 8.18
N ALA A 140 4.94 -5.15 8.83
CA ALA A 140 5.92 -4.78 9.86
C ALA A 140 5.25 -4.25 11.13
N PRO A 141 4.52 -5.08 11.88
CA PRO A 141 3.71 -4.62 13.02
C PRO A 141 4.53 -3.96 14.15
N GLN A 142 5.81 -4.30 14.28
CA GLN A 142 6.69 -3.69 15.30
C GLN A 142 7.12 -2.26 14.92
N ALA A 143 7.19 -1.95 13.62
CA ALA A 143 7.56 -0.64 13.10
C ALA A 143 6.33 0.21 12.71
N ALA A 144 5.12 -0.32 12.83
CA ALA A 144 3.89 0.31 12.33
C ALA A 144 3.67 1.73 12.87
N GLY A 145 3.98 1.99 14.13
CA GLY A 145 3.87 3.32 14.72
C GLY A 145 4.87 4.31 14.12
N GLU A 146 6.13 3.93 14.02
CA GLU A 146 7.19 4.74 13.41
C GLU A 146 6.88 5.05 11.94
N ILE A 147 6.44 4.05 11.18
CA ILE A 147 6.04 4.21 9.77
C ILE A 147 4.87 5.19 9.66
N ALA A 148 3.82 5.02 10.46
CA ALA A 148 2.64 5.88 10.44
C ALA A 148 2.98 7.34 10.84
N VAL A 149 3.88 7.54 11.79
CA VAL A 149 4.39 8.87 12.16
C VAL A 149 5.15 9.49 10.99
N GLY A 150 6.04 8.76 10.34
CA GLY A 150 6.79 9.25 9.17
C GLY A 150 5.86 9.64 7.99
N MET A 151 4.84 8.83 7.72
CA MET A 151 3.81 9.15 6.72
C MET A 151 3.03 10.42 7.10
N MET A 152 2.62 10.55 8.36
CA MET A 152 1.87 11.71 8.87
C MET A 152 2.73 12.99 8.87
N GLU A 153 4.01 12.93 9.21
CA GLU A 153 4.92 14.07 9.15
C GLU A 153 5.11 14.58 7.73
N SER A 154 5.11 13.68 6.74
CA SER A 154 5.18 14.03 5.32
C SER A 154 3.87 14.64 4.83
N ASN A 155 2.72 14.18 5.31
CA ASN A 155 1.40 14.68 4.92
C ASN A 155 0.40 14.65 6.08
N PRO A 156 0.38 15.70 6.94
CA PRO A 156 -0.48 15.76 8.11
C PRO A 156 -1.99 15.72 7.81
N GLU A 157 -2.40 16.13 6.61
CA GLU A 157 -3.80 16.12 6.18
C GLU A 157 -4.36 14.69 6.05
N MET A 158 -3.49 13.70 5.87
CA MET A 158 -3.86 12.28 5.75
C MET A 158 -3.81 11.51 7.08
N ALA A 159 -3.65 12.20 8.22
CA ALA A 159 -3.50 11.55 9.53
C ALA A 159 -4.65 10.57 9.86
N GLY A 160 -5.89 10.93 9.47
CA GLY A 160 -7.06 10.06 9.64
C GLY A 160 -6.98 8.80 8.80
N ASP A 161 -6.65 8.94 7.52
CA ASP A 161 -6.54 7.80 6.59
C ASP A 161 -5.40 6.86 6.97
N ILE A 162 -4.25 7.42 7.39
CA ILE A 162 -3.10 6.66 7.90
C ILE A 162 -3.50 5.86 9.14
N ALA A 163 -4.12 6.50 10.13
CA ALA A 163 -4.51 5.85 11.36
C ALA A 163 -5.60 4.78 11.13
N GLY A 164 -6.58 5.08 10.30
CA GLY A 164 -7.64 4.16 9.88
C GLY A 164 -7.09 2.96 9.12
N GLY A 165 -6.24 3.21 8.13
CA GLY A 165 -5.59 2.16 7.36
C GLY A 165 -4.75 1.23 8.23
N ALA A 166 -3.90 1.77 9.10
CA ALA A 166 -3.10 0.97 10.02
C ALA A 166 -3.97 0.12 10.95
N ALA A 167 -5.10 0.66 11.43
CA ALA A 167 -6.06 -0.06 12.26
C ALA A 167 -6.78 -1.18 11.48
N ALA A 168 -7.13 -0.94 10.21
CA ALA A 168 -7.73 -1.95 9.34
C ALA A 168 -6.76 -3.08 9.01
N GLY A 169 -5.50 -2.74 8.68
CA GLY A 169 -4.47 -3.72 8.33
C GLY A 169 -4.02 -4.57 9.50
N ASN A 170 -3.91 -3.97 10.68
CA ASN A 170 -3.55 -4.69 11.90
C ASN A 170 -4.22 -4.12 13.16
N PRO A 171 -5.41 -4.60 13.54
CA PRO A 171 -6.12 -4.09 14.72
C PRO A 171 -5.36 -4.24 16.05
N GLN A 172 -4.39 -5.15 16.12
CA GLN A 172 -3.62 -5.37 17.35
C GLN A 172 -2.65 -4.23 17.65
N VAL A 173 -2.17 -3.54 16.62
CA VAL A 173 -1.25 -2.40 16.79
C VAL A 173 -1.96 -1.04 16.74
N ALA A 174 -3.23 -0.98 16.37
CA ALA A 174 -3.99 0.24 16.14
C ALA A 174 -3.88 1.28 17.28
N ALA A 175 -4.03 0.84 18.51
CA ALA A 175 -3.94 1.73 19.67
C ALA A 175 -2.51 2.26 19.88
N GLY A 176 -1.50 1.43 19.63
CA GLY A 176 -0.09 1.83 19.70
C GLY A 176 0.23 2.88 18.63
N VAL A 177 -0.13 2.59 17.38
CA VAL A 177 0.04 3.52 16.25
C VAL A 177 -0.62 4.86 16.53
N ALA A 178 -1.89 4.88 16.94
CA ALA A 178 -2.60 6.11 17.26
C ALA A 178 -1.92 6.92 18.39
N MET A 179 -1.42 6.25 19.42
CA MET A 179 -0.71 6.92 20.51
C MET A 179 0.62 7.53 20.06
N GLU A 180 1.36 6.87 19.20
CA GLU A 180 2.62 7.39 18.65
C GLU A 180 2.37 8.58 17.73
N MET A 181 1.36 8.50 16.84
CA MET A 181 0.95 9.62 15.98
C MET A 181 0.50 10.85 16.79
N VAL A 182 -0.34 10.66 17.82
CA VAL A 182 -0.77 11.75 18.73
C VAL A 182 0.40 12.29 19.55
N GLY A 183 1.36 11.45 19.89
CA GLY A 183 2.60 11.84 20.58
C GLY A 183 3.48 12.74 19.71
N ALA A 184 3.53 12.47 18.42
CA ALA A 184 4.27 13.27 17.43
C ALA A 184 3.57 14.61 17.13
N ASP A 185 2.26 14.59 16.88
CA ASP A 185 1.44 15.81 16.70
C ASP A 185 0.10 15.72 17.45
N PRO A 186 0.03 16.28 18.66
CA PRO A 186 -1.21 16.30 19.44
C PRO A 186 -2.37 17.11 18.82
N THR A 187 -2.10 17.97 17.85
CA THR A 187 -3.15 18.78 17.21
C THR A 187 -4.05 17.96 16.31
N LEU A 188 -3.56 16.81 15.83
CA LEU A 188 -4.25 15.87 14.91
C LEU A 188 -5.06 14.79 15.64
N ILE A 189 -5.21 14.87 16.97
CA ILE A 189 -5.89 13.85 17.78
C ILE A 189 -7.30 13.51 17.29
N ASN A 190 -8.06 14.49 16.80
CA ASN A 190 -9.42 14.27 16.32
C ASN A 190 -9.43 13.49 14.99
N ASP A 191 -8.51 13.79 14.09
CA ASP A 191 -8.40 13.15 12.79
C ASP A 191 -7.92 11.70 12.98
N ILE A 192 -6.89 11.49 13.78
CA ILE A 192 -6.37 10.17 14.14
C ILE A 192 -7.45 9.30 14.80
N ALA A 193 -8.14 9.85 15.82
CA ALA A 193 -9.21 9.12 16.50
C ALA A 193 -10.39 8.82 15.57
N GLY A 194 -10.74 9.75 14.69
CA GLY A 194 -11.77 9.58 13.67
C GLY A 194 -11.45 8.44 12.71
N GLY A 195 -10.22 8.39 12.20
CA GLY A 195 -9.74 7.32 11.31
C GLY A 195 -9.81 5.94 11.97
N VAL A 196 -9.27 5.79 13.17
CA VAL A 196 -9.34 4.51 13.92
C VAL A 196 -10.79 4.09 14.20
N ALA A 197 -11.67 5.06 14.54
CA ALA A 197 -13.07 4.75 14.83
C ALA A 197 -13.85 4.30 13.57
N ALA A 198 -13.50 4.82 12.39
CA ALA A 198 -14.18 4.47 11.12
C ALA A 198 -14.06 3.00 10.76
N VAL A 199 -12.99 2.32 11.16
CA VAL A 199 -12.73 0.89 10.85
C VAL A 199 -13.13 -0.06 11.98
N SER A 200 -13.62 0.46 13.11
CA SER A 200 -14.00 -0.34 14.28
C SER A 200 -15.43 -0.90 14.21
N TYR A 201 -16.14 -0.74 13.10
CA TYR A 201 -17.48 -1.22 12.81
C TYR A 201 -17.47 -2.15 11.62
#